data_f0a05e2f14491ac446c88cbd054ca6e1
#
_entry.id   f0a05e2f14491ac446c88cbd054ca6e1
#
_cell.length_a   1.000
_cell.length_b   1.000
_cell.length_c   1.000
_cell.angle_alpha   90.00
_cell.angle_beta   90.00
_cell.angle_gamma   90.00
#
_symmetry.space_group_name_H-M   'P 1'
#
loop_
_entity.id
_entity.type
_entity.pdbx_description
1 polymer ?
#
loop_
_entity_poly.entity_id
_entity_poly.type
_entity_poly.pdbx_seq_one_letter_code
_entity_poly.pdbx_strand_id
1 'polypeptide(L)'
;MAEHMVARSIVIDAPAKRIFDLIASPGKHPLLDGSGTVLKAVSGPERLELGSEFGMDMRMMGLPYRMTNRVVEFEENRVIAWKHVGSHRWRYELEELDGEGTRVTQTFDYTWGHTFFYMMSGAPARNARSIEGSLRLLKREAERD
;
A
#
# COMPACT_ATOMS: atom_id res chain seq x y z
N MET A 1 15.74 -8.61 -7.03
CA MET A 1 16.60 -8.84 -5.87
C MET A 1 15.98 -8.25 -4.62
N ALA A 2 15.99 -9.01 -3.55
CA ALA A 2 15.37 -8.60 -2.30
C ALA A 2 16.02 -7.36 -1.67
N GLU A 3 17.25 -7.06 -2.01
CA GLU A 3 17.97 -5.92 -1.44
C GLU A 3 17.38 -4.56 -1.80
N HIS A 4 16.51 -4.50 -2.81
CA HIS A 4 15.83 -3.26 -3.21
C HIS A 4 14.33 -3.30 -2.90
N MET A 5 13.95 -4.16 -1.99
CA MET A 5 12.56 -4.32 -1.58
C MET A 5 12.47 -4.42 -0.07
N VAL A 6 11.37 -3.90 0.47
CA VAL A 6 11.01 -4.07 1.87
C VAL A 6 9.63 -4.72 1.89
N ALA A 7 9.49 -5.85 2.56
CA ALA A 7 8.23 -6.57 2.62
C ALA A 7 7.94 -7.03 4.04
N ARG A 8 6.64 -7.01 4.40
CA ARG A 8 6.15 -7.54 5.68
C ARG A 8 4.82 -8.22 5.42
N SER A 9 4.47 -9.16 6.27
CA SER A 9 3.21 -9.90 6.17
C SER A 9 2.48 -9.91 7.49
N ILE A 10 1.15 -10.08 7.40
CA ILE A 10 0.30 -10.26 8.57
C ILE A 10 -0.85 -11.19 8.18
N VAL A 11 -1.39 -11.93 9.16
CA VAL A 11 -2.59 -12.74 8.94
C VAL A 11 -3.77 -11.96 9.51
N ILE A 12 -4.80 -11.82 8.69
CA ILE A 12 -6.02 -11.07 9.02
C ILE A 12 -7.20 -12.05 9.03
N ASP A 13 -8.00 -12.00 10.09
CA ASP A 13 -9.17 -12.86 10.22
C ASP A 13 -10.35 -12.27 9.46
N ALA A 14 -10.24 -12.30 8.12
CA ALA A 14 -11.25 -11.78 7.21
C ALA A 14 -11.04 -12.43 5.84
N PRO A 15 -12.10 -12.49 5.01
CA PRO A 15 -11.94 -13.01 3.65
C PRO A 15 -11.16 -12.03 2.77
N ALA A 16 -10.46 -12.58 1.78
CA ALA A 16 -9.63 -11.78 0.88
C ALA A 16 -10.45 -10.67 0.21
N LYS A 17 -11.69 -10.95 -0.17
CA LYS A 17 -12.54 -9.94 -0.82
C LYS A 17 -12.70 -8.69 0.05
N ARG A 18 -12.96 -8.85 1.33
CA ARG A 18 -13.17 -7.73 2.24
C ARG A 18 -11.90 -6.89 2.37
N ILE A 19 -10.76 -7.56 2.50
CA ILE A 19 -9.46 -6.91 2.63
C ILE A 19 -9.12 -6.18 1.33
N PHE A 20 -9.31 -6.87 0.20
CA PHE A 20 -8.97 -6.31 -1.10
C PHE A 20 -9.83 -5.08 -1.41
N ASP A 21 -11.11 -5.09 -1.06
CA ASP A 21 -12.00 -3.95 -1.26
C ASP A 21 -11.49 -2.71 -0.52
N LEU A 22 -10.94 -2.88 0.68
CA LEU A 22 -10.36 -1.77 1.43
C LEU A 22 -9.13 -1.20 0.71
N ILE A 23 -8.25 -2.07 0.25
CA ILE A 23 -7.02 -1.64 -0.43
C ILE A 23 -7.34 -0.99 -1.78
N ALA A 24 -8.33 -1.52 -2.50
CA ALA A 24 -8.69 -1.03 -3.82
C ALA A 24 -9.53 0.26 -3.80
N SER A 25 -9.83 0.79 -2.62
CA SER A 25 -10.66 1.99 -2.48
C SER A 25 -9.81 3.16 -1.96
N PRO A 26 -9.36 4.07 -2.86
CA PRO A 26 -8.48 5.17 -2.44
C PRO A 26 -9.04 6.01 -1.30
N GLY A 27 -10.36 6.17 -1.23
CA GLY A 27 -11.00 6.91 -0.13
C GLY A 27 -10.76 6.31 1.24
N LYS A 28 -10.37 5.03 1.31
CA LYS A 28 -10.07 4.34 2.57
C LYS A 28 -8.59 4.39 2.93
N HIS A 29 -7.72 4.81 1.99
CA HIS A 29 -6.29 4.78 2.23
C HIS A 29 -5.84 5.56 3.47
N PRO A 30 -6.42 6.73 3.80
CA PRO A 30 -6.02 7.42 5.04
C PRO A 30 -6.22 6.58 6.30
N LEU A 31 -7.22 5.68 6.30
CA LEU A 31 -7.47 4.79 7.44
C LEU A 31 -6.43 3.67 7.54
N LEU A 32 -5.72 3.39 6.45
CA LEU A 32 -4.81 2.26 6.33
C LEU A 32 -3.34 2.68 6.34
N ASP A 33 -3.06 3.99 6.38
CA ASP A 33 -1.70 4.49 6.25
C ASP A 33 -0.97 4.59 7.57
N GLY A 34 0.01 3.72 7.76
CA GLY A 34 0.83 3.70 8.96
C GLY A 34 1.90 4.77 9.00
N SER A 35 2.12 5.49 7.90
CA SER A 35 3.12 6.57 7.86
C SER A 35 2.57 7.90 8.38
N GLY A 36 1.25 8.07 8.35
CA GLY A 36 0.62 9.32 8.71
C GLY A 36 0.76 10.41 7.66
N THR A 37 1.29 10.09 6.47
CA THR A 37 1.51 11.07 5.41
C THR A 37 0.34 11.19 4.44
N VAL A 38 -0.55 10.21 4.38
CA VAL A 38 -1.70 10.20 3.46
C VAL A 38 -2.87 10.90 4.14
N LEU A 39 -3.39 11.97 3.52
CA LEU A 39 -4.48 12.76 4.08
C LEU A 39 -5.83 12.40 3.48
N LYS A 40 -5.96 12.44 2.15
CA LYS A 40 -7.22 12.11 1.48
C LYS A 40 -7.02 11.86 0.01
N ALA A 41 -7.96 11.11 -0.60
CA ALA A 41 -8.01 10.95 -2.04
C ALA A 41 -8.62 12.22 -2.66
N VAL A 42 -8.01 12.71 -3.74
CA VAL A 42 -8.45 13.94 -4.42
C VAL A 42 -8.87 13.71 -5.86
N SER A 43 -8.51 12.57 -6.45
CA SER A 43 -8.90 12.22 -7.82
C SER A 43 -8.84 10.72 -8.01
N GLY A 44 -9.52 10.25 -9.06
CA GLY A 44 -9.53 8.85 -9.44
C GLY A 44 -10.86 8.18 -9.13
N PRO A 45 -10.98 6.90 -9.50
CA PRO A 45 -12.22 6.15 -9.31
C PRO A 45 -12.43 5.80 -7.85
N GLU A 46 -13.66 5.48 -7.51
CA GLU A 46 -14.02 5.01 -6.18
C GLU A 46 -13.34 3.68 -5.86
N ARG A 47 -13.20 2.83 -6.88
CA ARG A 47 -12.54 1.53 -6.76
C ARG A 47 -11.53 1.37 -7.88
N LEU A 48 -10.33 0.96 -7.53
CA LEU A 48 -9.21 0.82 -8.47
C LEU A 48 -9.32 -0.44 -9.30
N GLU A 49 -8.80 -0.35 -10.53
CA GLU A 49 -8.60 -1.49 -11.40
C GLU A 49 -7.33 -1.25 -12.21
N LEU A 50 -6.93 -2.21 -13.04
CA LEU A 50 -5.68 -2.08 -13.81
C LEU A 50 -5.71 -0.80 -14.64
N GLY A 51 -4.64 -0.02 -14.55
CA GLY A 51 -4.51 1.23 -15.29
C GLY A 51 -5.14 2.44 -14.63
N SER A 52 -5.90 2.27 -13.55
CA SER A 52 -6.48 3.40 -12.82
C SER A 52 -5.40 4.35 -12.33
N GLU A 53 -5.68 5.65 -12.45
CA GLU A 53 -4.84 6.68 -11.85
C GLU A 53 -5.61 7.33 -10.70
N PHE A 54 -4.91 7.63 -9.61
CA PHE A 54 -5.53 8.26 -8.46
C PHE A 54 -4.55 9.19 -7.77
N GLY A 55 -5.08 10.31 -7.29
CA GLY A 55 -4.29 11.32 -6.59
C GLY A 55 -4.61 11.36 -5.12
N MET A 56 -3.57 11.57 -4.31
CA MET A 56 -3.70 11.65 -2.87
C MET A 56 -3.07 12.94 -2.38
N ASP A 57 -3.77 13.66 -1.50
CA ASP A 57 -3.15 14.74 -0.74
C ASP A 57 -2.30 14.11 0.34
N MET A 58 -1.06 14.56 0.42
CA MET A 58 -0.05 14.03 1.32
C MET A 58 0.55 15.13 2.15
N ARG A 59 1.17 14.77 3.27
CA ARG A 59 1.95 15.71 4.07
C ARG A 59 3.19 15.01 4.60
N MET A 60 4.34 15.64 4.43
CA MET A 60 5.59 15.12 4.96
C MET A 60 6.36 16.28 5.58
N MET A 61 6.80 16.10 6.83
CA MET A 61 7.55 17.11 7.58
C MET A 61 6.83 18.47 7.60
N GLY A 62 5.49 18.43 7.69
CA GLY A 62 4.67 19.63 7.72
C GLY A 62 4.37 20.26 6.37
N LEU A 63 4.96 19.76 5.29
CA LEU A 63 4.78 20.31 3.95
C LEU A 63 3.74 19.49 3.17
N PRO A 64 2.68 20.15 2.66
CA PRO A 64 1.69 19.46 1.85
C PRO A 64 2.23 19.22 0.43
N TYR A 65 1.86 18.08 -0.14
CA TYR A 65 2.14 17.79 -1.55
C TYR A 65 1.08 16.82 -2.07
N ARG A 66 1.01 16.67 -3.38
CA ARG A 66 0.06 15.76 -4.01
C ARG A 66 0.83 14.69 -4.77
N MET A 67 0.40 13.44 -4.61
CA MET A 67 1.03 12.30 -5.25
C MET A 67 0.02 11.64 -6.17
N THR A 68 0.42 11.41 -7.43
CA THR A 68 -0.40 10.68 -8.39
C THR A 68 0.17 9.28 -8.54
N ASN A 69 -0.70 8.29 -8.48
CA ASN A 69 -0.34 6.88 -8.57
C ASN A 69 -1.09 6.21 -9.70
N ARG A 70 -0.49 5.18 -10.27
CA ARG A 70 -1.12 4.38 -11.32
C ARG A 70 -1.04 2.91 -10.97
N VAL A 71 -2.17 2.21 -11.09
CA VAL A 71 -2.24 0.77 -10.83
C VAL A 71 -1.57 0.02 -11.97
N VAL A 72 -0.53 -0.75 -11.65
CA VAL A 72 0.30 -1.46 -12.64
C VAL A 72 0.17 -2.98 -12.56
N GLU A 73 -0.37 -3.51 -11.44
CA GLU A 73 -0.74 -4.91 -11.32
C GLU A 73 -2.12 -4.97 -10.69
N PHE A 74 -2.96 -5.88 -11.17
CA PHE A 74 -4.28 -6.05 -10.61
C PHE A 74 -4.80 -7.45 -10.91
N GLU A 75 -5.08 -8.19 -9.85
CA GLU A 75 -5.77 -9.48 -9.93
C GLU A 75 -6.74 -9.51 -8.77
N GLU A 76 -8.03 -9.53 -9.08
CA GLU A 76 -9.10 -9.38 -8.10
C GLU A 76 -8.91 -10.30 -6.90
N ASN A 77 -8.93 -9.72 -5.71
CA ASN A 77 -8.80 -10.41 -4.42
C ASN A 77 -7.43 -11.07 -4.18
N ARG A 78 -6.43 -10.82 -5.04
CA ARG A 78 -5.12 -11.45 -4.91
C ARG A 78 -3.95 -10.48 -4.94
N VAL A 79 -3.90 -9.60 -5.92
CA VAL A 79 -2.75 -8.70 -6.11
C VAL A 79 -3.22 -7.34 -6.56
N ILE A 80 -2.67 -6.30 -5.95
CA ILE A 80 -2.79 -4.94 -6.46
C ILE A 80 -1.48 -4.21 -6.19
N ALA A 81 -0.98 -3.50 -7.20
CA ALA A 81 0.23 -2.71 -7.05
C ALA A 81 0.06 -1.41 -7.82
N TRP A 82 0.61 -0.33 -7.25
CA TRP A 82 0.65 0.95 -7.92
C TRP A 82 2.02 1.57 -7.81
N LYS A 83 2.32 2.47 -8.75
CA LYS A 83 3.57 3.20 -8.75
C LYS A 83 3.31 4.69 -8.71
N HIS A 84 4.23 5.40 -8.09
CA HIS A 84 4.28 6.85 -8.18
C HIS A 84 4.87 7.24 -9.54
N VAL A 85 4.64 8.48 -9.94
CA VAL A 85 5.33 9.01 -11.11
C VAL A 85 6.83 8.91 -10.85
N GLY A 86 7.45 8.05 -11.62
CA GLY A 86 8.90 7.95 -11.66
C GLY A 86 9.51 6.68 -11.12
N SER A 87 9.01 5.97 -10.11
CA SER A 87 9.89 4.91 -9.69
C SER A 87 9.43 3.87 -8.67
N HIS A 88 8.77 4.26 -7.61
CA HIS A 88 8.56 3.30 -6.52
C HIS A 88 7.23 2.61 -6.65
N ARG A 89 7.19 1.32 -6.26
CA ARG A 89 5.96 0.53 -6.34
C ARG A 89 5.55 0.06 -4.96
N TRP A 90 4.27 0.17 -4.67
CA TRP A 90 3.63 -0.42 -3.50
C TRP A 90 2.80 -1.60 -3.99
N ARG A 91 2.98 -2.75 -3.36
CA ARG A 91 2.32 -3.98 -3.80
C ARG A 91 1.71 -4.70 -2.60
N TYR A 92 0.45 -5.12 -2.77
CA TYR A 92 -0.22 -5.97 -1.82
C TYR A 92 -0.53 -7.30 -2.48
N GLU A 93 -0.22 -8.38 -1.79
CA GLU A 93 -0.54 -9.73 -2.24
C GLU A 93 -1.31 -10.45 -1.14
N LEU A 94 -2.44 -11.07 -1.51
CA LEU A 94 -3.33 -11.73 -0.59
C LEU A 94 -3.38 -13.22 -0.89
N GLU A 95 -3.29 -14.02 0.18
CA GLU A 95 -3.36 -15.47 0.09
C GLU A 95 -4.36 -15.97 1.12
N GLU A 96 -5.47 -16.56 0.68
CA GLU A 96 -6.43 -17.14 1.60
C GLU A 96 -5.85 -18.41 2.20
N LEU A 97 -5.96 -18.52 3.53
CA LEU A 97 -5.52 -19.68 4.29
C LEU A 97 -6.76 -20.49 4.64
N ASP A 98 -6.68 -21.80 4.49
CA ASP A 98 -7.83 -22.68 4.68
C ASP A 98 -8.48 -22.50 6.06
N GLY A 99 -9.59 -21.73 6.11
CA GLY A 99 -10.34 -21.50 7.34
C GLY A 99 -9.64 -20.64 8.38
N GLU A 100 -8.47 -20.06 8.05
CA GLU A 100 -7.64 -19.33 9.01
C GLU A 100 -7.40 -17.88 8.60
N GLY A 101 -8.28 -17.32 7.78
CA GLY A 101 -8.15 -15.93 7.35
C GLY A 101 -7.31 -15.77 6.09
N THR A 102 -6.71 -14.61 5.96
CA THR A 102 -5.94 -14.24 4.76
C THR A 102 -4.57 -13.71 5.18
N ARG A 103 -3.52 -14.20 4.53
CA ARG A 103 -2.20 -13.61 4.69
C ARG A 103 -2.06 -12.45 3.71
N VAL A 104 -1.69 -11.30 4.22
CA VAL A 104 -1.45 -10.11 3.40
C VAL A 104 0.02 -9.78 3.47
N THR A 105 0.66 -9.67 2.30
CA THR A 105 2.05 -9.24 2.19
C THR A 105 2.07 -7.90 1.49
N GLN A 106 2.64 -6.89 2.15
CA GLN A 106 2.82 -5.56 1.56
C GLN A 106 4.29 -5.38 1.27
N THR A 107 4.59 -4.97 0.03
CA THR A 107 5.96 -4.78 -0.45
C THR A 107 6.13 -3.36 -0.95
N PHE A 108 7.24 -2.74 -0.56
CA PHE A 108 7.70 -1.50 -1.15
C PHE A 108 8.93 -1.81 -2.00
N ASP A 109 8.81 -1.58 -3.30
CA ASP A 109 9.85 -1.89 -4.28
C ASP A 109 10.46 -0.58 -4.79
N TYR A 110 11.71 -0.33 -4.45
CA TYR A 110 12.44 0.86 -4.89
C TYR A 110 13.55 0.54 -5.89
N THR A 111 13.47 -0.63 -6.52
CA THR A 111 14.43 -1.08 -7.55
C THR A 111 14.51 -0.12 -8.72
N TRP A 112 13.38 0.51 -9.06
CA TRP A 112 13.21 1.27 -10.30
C TRP A 112 13.55 2.76 -10.18
N GLY A 113 13.99 3.21 -9.01
CA GLY A 113 14.20 4.64 -8.79
C GLY A 113 15.65 5.00 -8.50
N HIS A 114 15.83 6.13 -7.80
CA HIS A 114 17.14 6.59 -7.35
C HIS A 114 17.55 5.81 -6.11
N THR A 115 17.89 4.54 -6.30
CA THR A 115 18.13 3.57 -5.23
C THR A 115 19.18 4.07 -4.23
N PHE A 116 20.26 4.65 -4.73
CA PHE A 116 21.35 5.11 -3.87
C PHE A 116 20.87 6.18 -2.88
N PHE A 117 20.18 7.22 -3.38
CA PHE A 117 19.68 8.28 -2.52
C PHE A 117 18.65 7.74 -1.53
N TYR A 118 17.84 6.81 -1.98
CA TYR A 118 16.81 6.22 -1.14
C TYR A 118 17.43 5.46 0.02
N MET A 119 18.46 4.67 -0.24
CA MET A 119 19.16 3.92 0.79
C MET A 119 19.87 4.84 1.79
N MET A 120 20.51 5.89 1.29
CA MET A 120 21.23 6.83 2.15
C MET A 120 20.32 7.67 3.03
N SER A 121 19.07 7.88 2.62
CA SER A 121 18.12 8.70 3.36
C SER A 121 17.50 7.98 4.56
N GLY A 122 17.73 6.67 4.71
CA GLY A 122 17.05 5.87 5.74
C GLY A 122 15.61 5.54 5.41
N ALA A 123 15.15 5.86 4.19
CA ALA A 123 13.77 5.60 3.78
C ALA A 123 13.37 4.12 3.84
N PRO A 124 14.23 3.15 3.48
CA PRO A 124 13.84 1.75 3.59
C PRO A 124 13.44 1.34 5.01
N ALA A 125 14.18 1.79 6.02
CA ALA A 125 13.85 1.47 7.41
C ALA A 125 12.55 2.15 7.83
N ARG A 126 12.34 3.42 7.41
CA ARG A 126 11.08 4.12 7.69
C ARG A 126 9.90 3.42 7.03
N ASN A 127 10.08 2.98 5.78
CA ASN A 127 9.02 2.30 5.04
C ASN A 127 8.70 0.94 5.66
N ALA A 128 9.70 0.23 6.18
CA ALA A 128 9.44 -1.03 6.88
C ALA A 128 8.52 -0.80 8.08
N ARG A 129 8.79 0.23 8.87
CA ARG A 129 7.94 0.57 10.02
C ARG A 129 6.56 1.04 9.58
N SER A 130 6.48 1.80 8.50
CA SER A 130 5.20 2.26 7.94
C SER A 130 4.37 1.10 7.46
N ILE A 131 4.98 0.13 6.78
CA ILE A 131 4.30 -1.09 6.31
C ILE A 131 3.73 -1.87 7.49
N GLU A 132 4.53 -2.06 8.54
CA GLU A 132 4.06 -2.77 9.73
C GLU A 132 2.85 -2.06 10.35
N GLY A 133 2.90 -0.73 10.43
CA GLY A 133 1.78 0.06 10.92
C GLY A 133 0.57 -0.03 10.02
N SER A 134 0.78 0.05 8.71
CA SER A 134 -0.31 -0.05 7.74
C SER A 134 -1.00 -1.41 7.80
N LEU A 135 -0.22 -2.49 7.91
CA LEU A 135 -0.80 -3.82 8.01
C LEU A 135 -1.64 -3.98 9.28
N ARG A 136 -1.20 -3.41 10.40
CA ARG A 136 -2.00 -3.43 11.63
C ARG A 136 -3.30 -2.65 11.46
N LEU A 137 -3.26 -1.51 10.79
CA LEU A 137 -4.48 -0.73 10.54
C LEU A 137 -5.41 -1.47 9.59
N LEU A 138 -4.87 -2.10 8.56
CA LEU A 138 -5.66 -2.90 7.63
C LEU A 138 -6.35 -4.04 8.35
N LYS A 139 -5.62 -4.74 9.23
CA LYS A 139 -6.18 -5.81 10.05
C LYS A 139 -7.33 -5.30 10.91
N ARG A 140 -7.13 -4.16 11.57
CA ARG A 140 -8.17 -3.57 12.41
C ARG A 140 -9.42 -3.25 11.61
N GLU A 141 -9.26 -2.61 10.44
CA GLU A 141 -10.42 -2.24 9.62
C GLU A 141 -11.12 -3.47 9.04
N ALA A 142 -10.36 -4.45 8.57
CA ALA A 142 -10.93 -5.64 7.95
C ALA A 142 -11.66 -6.55 8.96
N GLU A 143 -11.21 -6.55 10.21
CA GLU A 143 -11.82 -7.38 11.26
C GLU A 143 -12.95 -6.68 11.99
N ARG A 144 -13.24 -5.43 11.69
CA ARG A 144 -14.37 -4.72 12.30
C ARG A 144 -15.69 -5.27 11.80
N ASP A 145 -16.66 -5.26 12.70
CA ASP A 145 -18.04 -5.65 12.37
C ASP A 145 -18.81 -4.51 11.72
#